data_345f85591aab35de15f3abac5510a531
#
_entry.id   345f85591aab35de15f3abac5510a531
#
_cell.length_a   1.000
_cell.length_b   1.000
_cell.length_c   1.000
_cell.angle_alpha   90.00
_cell.angle_beta   90.00
_cell.angle_gamma   90.00
#
_symmetry.space_group_name_H-M   'P 1'
#
loop_
_entity.id
_entity.type
_entity.pdbx_description
1 polymer ?
#
loop_
_entity_poly.entity_id
_entity_poly.type
_entity_poly.pdbx_seq_one_letter_code
_entity_poly.pdbx_strand_id
1 'polypeptide(L)'
;MLGTPDTICALATPVGTAAIALVRVSGPAAKEIAAGLCGGAAPLPRVAHHGDYRDLAGVLLDDALFTFFSGPNSYTGEDVLEISGHGNPYIAQKILEDLLARGCRMAEPGEFTQRAFLNGRMDLSQAEAVMDLIHARGERALAAANQQLRGALGRHLSPLVDGVLGVLARVEAYIDFPEEDLPPEDRAQLVVELDRLQADTSRLLATSHYGAMLRDGIKTVILGPTNAGKSSLLNRLVGHDRALVSPEPGTTRDFIEERIVIGPHAIRLIDTAGLNPNPGAIERMGIEQTFGRAAEADLILIVMDASLPSPTLPAELLPLLTAEKSITVFNKLDLVGNAPPPAPAGRSLVMGVSALTGQGINELTQAIVRMADTFQVAVGDDLVAISARHADALGRARSALQDARSKLAQNAPTELLASDLRTALDAYGEISGKVDNERMLDQLFATFCIGK
;
A
#
# COMPACT_ATOMS: atom_id res chain seq x y z
N MET A 1 24.28 16.85 2.47
CA MET A 1 25.72 16.51 2.49
C MET A 1 25.83 15.00 2.43
N LEU A 2 26.30 14.44 1.32
CA LEU A 2 26.65 13.04 1.25
C LEU A 2 27.86 12.85 2.20
N GLY A 3 27.58 12.35 3.41
CA GLY A 3 28.61 11.98 4.36
C GLY A 3 29.53 10.91 3.76
N THR A 4 30.75 10.77 4.29
CA THR A 4 31.65 9.65 3.94
C THR A 4 30.85 8.34 4.00
N PRO A 5 30.94 7.47 2.99
CA PRO A 5 30.17 6.22 2.97
C PRO A 5 30.49 5.39 4.21
N ASP A 6 29.54 5.27 5.10
CA ASP A 6 29.62 4.49 6.33
C ASP A 6 29.05 3.08 6.12
N THR A 7 29.40 2.16 7.01
CA THR A 7 28.87 0.80 6.99
C THR A 7 27.79 0.67 8.07
N ILE A 8 26.63 0.21 7.66
CA ILE A 8 25.47 0.00 8.53
C ILE A 8 25.23 -1.47 8.81
N CYS A 9 24.66 -1.75 9.98
CA CYS A 9 24.18 -3.09 10.32
C CYS A 9 22.81 -3.04 11.02
N ALA A 10 22.02 -4.09 10.85
CA ALA A 10 20.78 -4.28 11.57
C ALA A 10 20.33 -5.75 11.58
N LEU A 11 19.47 -6.08 12.55
CA LEU A 11 18.70 -7.32 12.53
C LEU A 11 17.60 -7.18 11.46
N ALA A 12 17.60 -8.06 10.47
CA ALA A 12 16.66 -8.06 9.34
C ALA A 12 15.44 -8.98 9.55
N THR A 13 15.44 -9.79 10.62
CA THR A 13 14.30 -10.62 11.05
C THR A 13 13.59 -9.97 12.24
N PRO A 14 12.31 -10.30 12.50
CA PRO A 14 11.62 -9.79 13.69
C PRO A 14 12.36 -10.09 14.98
N VAL A 15 12.28 -9.16 15.94
CA VAL A 15 12.85 -9.36 17.28
C VAL A 15 12.05 -10.43 18.02
N GLY A 16 12.74 -11.42 18.60
CA GLY A 16 12.11 -12.50 19.37
C GLY A 16 12.86 -13.82 19.22
N THR A 17 12.36 -14.87 19.87
CA THR A 17 12.93 -16.22 19.74
C THR A 17 12.39 -16.88 18.46
N ALA A 18 13.30 -17.30 17.59
CA ALA A 18 13.01 -17.96 16.32
C ALA A 18 14.03 -19.06 16.03
N ALA A 19 13.83 -19.86 15.00
CA ALA A 19 14.83 -20.83 14.57
C ALA A 19 16.08 -20.12 13.99
N ILE A 20 15.88 -19.03 13.28
CA ILE A 20 16.93 -18.28 12.57
C ILE A 20 16.78 -16.79 12.84
N ALA A 21 17.91 -16.09 13.02
CA ALA A 21 18.02 -14.64 12.96
C ALA A 21 18.97 -14.25 11.83
N LEU A 22 18.62 -13.22 11.06
CA LEU A 22 19.43 -12.66 9.99
C LEU A 22 19.91 -11.27 10.38
N VAL A 23 21.20 -11.07 10.48
CA VAL A 23 21.83 -9.74 10.62
C VAL A 23 22.41 -9.34 9.28
N ARG A 24 22.13 -8.11 8.83
CA ARG A 24 22.61 -7.56 7.57
C ARG A 24 23.59 -6.43 7.82
N VAL A 25 24.65 -6.39 7.03
CA VAL A 25 25.67 -5.35 7.00
C VAL A 25 25.73 -4.81 5.57
N SER A 26 25.79 -3.49 5.37
CA SER A 26 25.97 -2.86 4.05
C SER A 26 26.91 -1.68 4.12
N GLY A 27 27.82 -1.58 3.17
CA GLY A 27 28.75 -0.46 3.04
C GLY A 27 30.20 -0.90 2.82
N PRO A 28 31.15 0.06 2.80
CA PRO A 28 32.52 -0.18 2.37
C PRO A 28 33.29 -1.16 3.25
N ALA A 29 33.02 -1.27 4.54
CA ALA A 29 33.69 -2.22 5.43
C ALA A 29 33.09 -3.64 5.38
N ALA A 30 31.97 -3.88 4.71
CA ALA A 30 31.30 -5.18 4.70
C ALA A 30 32.18 -6.33 4.19
N LYS A 31 33.01 -6.08 3.19
CA LYS A 31 33.94 -7.06 2.64
C LYS A 31 35.06 -7.42 3.62
N GLU A 32 35.62 -6.44 4.32
CA GLU A 32 36.69 -6.65 5.31
C GLU A 32 36.14 -7.39 6.53
N ILE A 33 34.92 -7.02 6.99
CA ILE A 33 34.23 -7.72 8.08
C ILE A 33 33.99 -9.18 7.70
N ALA A 34 33.49 -9.42 6.47
CA ALA A 34 33.24 -10.78 5.96
C ALA A 34 34.57 -11.60 5.92
N ALA A 35 35.68 -11.01 5.48
CA ALA A 35 36.97 -11.67 5.47
C ALA A 35 37.44 -12.02 6.90
N GLY A 36 37.32 -11.10 7.84
CA GLY A 36 37.69 -11.32 9.24
C GLY A 36 36.88 -12.44 9.92
N LEU A 37 35.60 -12.55 9.61
CA LEU A 37 34.72 -13.60 10.14
C LEU A 37 34.95 -14.97 9.46
N CYS A 38 35.39 -14.98 8.21
CA CYS A 38 35.62 -16.20 7.42
C CYS A 38 37.08 -16.67 7.37
N GLY A 39 37.91 -16.33 8.36
CA GLY A 39 39.28 -16.83 8.48
C GLY A 39 40.31 -16.12 7.61
N GLY A 40 40.10 -14.85 7.23
CA GLY A 40 41.07 -13.98 6.58
C GLY A 40 40.85 -13.75 5.08
N ALA A 41 39.97 -14.49 4.43
CA ALA A 41 39.60 -14.26 3.04
C ALA A 41 38.09 -13.99 2.92
N ALA A 42 37.72 -12.97 2.15
CA ALA A 42 36.29 -12.73 1.90
C ALA A 42 35.68 -13.95 1.20
N PRO A 43 34.47 -14.41 1.63
CA PRO A 43 33.79 -15.52 1.01
C PRO A 43 33.44 -15.21 -0.46
N LEU A 44 33.35 -16.27 -1.27
CA LEU A 44 32.90 -16.12 -2.66
C LEU A 44 31.50 -15.47 -2.68
N PRO A 45 31.28 -14.46 -3.53
CA PRO A 45 29.99 -13.79 -3.60
C PRO A 45 28.84 -14.77 -3.92
N ARG A 46 27.70 -14.63 -3.20
CA ARG A 46 26.49 -15.43 -3.35
C ARG A 46 26.65 -16.93 -3.02
N VAL A 47 27.69 -17.27 -2.28
CA VAL A 47 27.92 -18.61 -1.75
C VAL A 47 27.76 -18.54 -0.23
N ALA A 48 26.94 -19.40 0.34
CA ALA A 48 26.79 -19.54 1.77
C ALA A 48 28.03 -20.25 2.34
N HIS A 49 28.70 -19.62 3.30
CA HIS A 49 29.86 -20.13 3.98
C HIS A 49 29.52 -20.43 5.44
N HIS A 50 29.66 -21.68 5.85
CA HIS A 50 29.38 -22.11 7.22
C HIS A 50 30.63 -21.93 8.09
N GLY A 51 30.46 -21.40 9.30
CA GLY A 51 31.58 -21.23 10.24
C GLY A 51 31.18 -20.60 11.57
N ASP A 52 32.09 -20.63 12.51
CA ASP A 52 31.94 -20.02 13.82
C ASP A 52 31.88 -18.50 13.73
N TYR A 53 30.86 -17.86 14.31
CA TYR A 53 30.88 -16.43 14.57
C TYR A 53 31.68 -16.18 15.86
N ARG A 54 32.86 -15.57 15.73
CA ARG A 54 33.69 -15.15 16.87
C ARG A 54 33.74 -13.62 16.93
N ASP A 55 33.57 -13.08 18.12
CA ASP A 55 33.73 -11.64 18.33
C ASP A 55 35.19 -11.21 18.23
N LEU A 56 35.48 -9.92 18.34
CA LEU A 56 36.82 -9.35 18.34
C LEU A 56 37.73 -9.87 19.44
N ALA A 57 37.17 -10.36 20.56
CA ALA A 57 37.89 -10.99 21.65
C ALA A 57 38.14 -12.49 21.40
N GLY A 58 37.63 -13.06 20.28
CA GLY A 58 37.76 -14.48 19.95
C GLY A 58 36.72 -15.38 20.60
N VAL A 59 35.74 -14.81 21.34
CA VAL A 59 34.69 -15.59 22.00
C VAL A 59 33.72 -16.12 20.94
N LEU A 60 33.43 -17.42 20.99
CA LEU A 60 32.43 -18.06 20.15
C LEU A 60 31.05 -17.59 20.56
N LEU A 61 30.33 -16.93 19.65
CA LEU A 61 28.96 -16.47 19.86
C LEU A 61 27.94 -17.43 19.30
N ASP A 62 28.19 -17.93 18.09
CA ASP A 62 27.22 -18.81 17.40
C ASP A 62 27.94 -19.59 16.26
N ASP A 63 27.25 -20.61 15.77
CA ASP A 63 27.54 -21.32 14.53
C ASP A 63 26.64 -20.77 13.43
N ALA A 64 27.21 -20.10 12.41
CA ALA A 64 26.48 -19.24 11.50
C ALA A 64 26.80 -19.51 10.02
N LEU A 65 25.88 -19.06 9.16
CA LEU A 65 26.10 -18.97 7.72
C LEU A 65 26.40 -17.52 7.34
N PHE A 66 27.45 -17.31 6.58
CA PHE A 66 27.87 -16.02 6.05
C PHE A 66 27.61 -16.00 4.54
N THR A 67 26.89 -15.02 4.04
CA THR A 67 26.68 -14.82 2.61
C THR A 67 27.09 -13.42 2.22
N PHE A 68 28.08 -13.30 1.36
CA PHE A 68 28.60 -12.03 0.86
C PHE A 68 28.00 -11.71 -0.52
N PHE A 69 27.62 -10.46 -0.72
CA PHE A 69 27.15 -9.94 -2.01
C PHE A 69 28.01 -8.75 -2.40
N SER A 70 28.75 -8.89 -3.48
CA SER A 70 29.60 -7.80 -3.97
C SER A 70 28.76 -6.76 -4.72
N GLY A 71 28.99 -5.49 -4.41
CA GLY A 71 28.44 -4.38 -5.19
C GLY A 71 28.94 -4.41 -6.67
N PRO A 72 28.14 -3.90 -7.62
CA PRO A 72 26.80 -3.36 -7.49
C PRO A 72 25.69 -4.43 -7.45
N ASN A 73 26.01 -5.72 -7.51
CA ASN A 73 25.07 -6.83 -7.61
C ASN A 73 24.57 -7.32 -6.24
N SER A 74 24.18 -6.38 -5.38
CA SER A 74 23.60 -6.59 -4.04
C SER A 74 22.24 -5.90 -3.93
N TYR A 75 21.60 -5.98 -2.76
CA TYR A 75 20.34 -5.28 -2.51
C TYR A 75 20.51 -3.76 -2.54
N THR A 76 21.49 -3.25 -1.79
CA THR A 76 21.74 -1.80 -1.67
C THR A 76 22.57 -1.23 -2.82
N GLY A 77 23.18 -2.08 -3.67
CA GLY A 77 24.18 -1.67 -4.65
C GLY A 77 25.61 -1.55 -4.06
N GLU A 78 25.75 -1.63 -2.74
CA GLU A 78 27.02 -1.65 -2.01
C GLU A 78 27.49 -3.10 -1.76
N ASP A 79 28.66 -3.30 -1.14
CA ASP A 79 29.02 -4.58 -0.57
C ASP A 79 28.11 -4.91 0.61
N VAL A 80 27.51 -6.11 0.61
CA VAL A 80 26.57 -6.57 1.63
C VAL A 80 27.03 -7.91 2.21
N LEU A 81 26.99 -8.03 3.53
CA LEU A 81 27.15 -9.30 4.25
C LEU A 81 25.87 -9.65 4.98
N GLU A 82 25.37 -10.85 4.77
CA GLU A 82 24.28 -11.45 5.55
C GLU A 82 24.85 -12.54 6.46
N ILE A 83 24.52 -12.45 7.74
CA ILE A 83 24.93 -13.37 8.81
C ILE A 83 23.66 -14.04 9.32
N SER A 84 23.49 -15.32 9.06
CA SER A 84 22.35 -16.12 9.46
C SER A 84 22.77 -17.07 10.58
N GLY A 85 22.32 -16.80 11.79
CA GLY A 85 22.59 -17.59 12.98
C GLY A 85 21.30 -18.07 13.65
N HIS A 86 21.41 -18.63 14.87
CA HIS A 86 20.28 -19.04 15.66
C HIS A 86 19.45 -17.82 16.12
N GLY A 87 18.14 -17.95 16.08
CA GLY A 87 17.19 -16.90 16.43
C GLY A 87 17.05 -16.67 17.95
N ASN A 88 18.18 -16.47 18.61
CA ASN A 88 18.23 -16.11 20.01
C ASN A 88 18.48 -14.59 20.13
N PRO A 89 17.58 -13.83 20.81
CA PRO A 89 17.71 -12.37 20.96
C PRO A 89 19.06 -11.94 21.56
N TYR A 90 19.59 -12.71 22.51
CA TYR A 90 20.88 -12.41 23.12
C TYR A 90 22.05 -12.59 22.16
N ILE A 91 22.04 -13.66 21.33
CA ILE A 91 23.05 -13.89 20.29
C ILE A 91 22.96 -12.74 19.26
N ALA A 92 21.78 -12.42 18.76
CA ALA A 92 21.60 -11.33 17.80
C ALA A 92 22.11 -9.99 18.35
N GLN A 93 21.82 -9.68 19.62
CA GLN A 93 22.36 -8.49 20.29
C GLN A 93 23.89 -8.51 20.35
N LYS A 94 24.50 -9.64 20.72
CA LYS A 94 25.97 -9.75 20.80
C LYS A 94 26.66 -9.61 19.43
N ILE A 95 26.04 -10.14 18.38
CA ILE A 95 26.52 -9.95 17.00
C ILE A 95 26.45 -8.46 16.62
N LEU A 96 25.36 -7.77 16.93
CA LEU A 96 25.25 -6.33 16.67
C LEU A 96 26.26 -5.51 17.45
N GLU A 97 26.48 -5.81 18.76
CA GLU A 97 27.50 -5.16 19.57
C GLU A 97 28.92 -5.35 18.98
N ASP A 98 29.25 -6.55 18.51
CA ASP A 98 30.51 -6.82 17.84
C ASP A 98 30.68 -6.08 16.52
N LEU A 99 29.61 -6.03 15.70
CA LEU A 99 29.63 -5.28 14.44
C LEU A 99 29.83 -3.78 14.66
N LEU A 100 29.22 -3.21 15.73
CA LEU A 100 29.45 -1.82 16.11
C LEU A 100 30.92 -1.61 16.52
N ALA A 101 31.51 -2.55 17.26
CA ALA A 101 32.93 -2.51 17.63
C ALA A 101 33.86 -2.64 16.42
N ARG A 102 33.43 -3.30 15.33
CA ARG A 102 34.12 -3.36 14.03
C ARG A 102 33.92 -2.10 13.18
N GLY A 103 33.27 -1.06 13.69
CA GLY A 103 33.09 0.23 13.01
C GLY A 103 31.81 0.35 12.19
N CYS A 104 30.87 -0.57 12.32
CA CYS A 104 29.52 -0.36 11.78
C CYS A 104 28.76 0.65 12.64
N ARG A 105 27.71 1.24 12.04
CA ARG A 105 26.67 1.98 12.72
C ARG A 105 25.34 1.21 12.62
N MET A 106 24.45 1.37 13.61
CA MET A 106 23.09 0.87 13.48
C MET A 106 22.40 1.55 12.31
N ALA A 107 21.70 0.76 11.50
CA ALA A 107 20.88 1.27 10.41
C ALA A 107 19.64 1.98 10.96
N GLU A 108 19.25 3.07 10.29
CA GLU A 108 17.97 3.73 10.49
C GLU A 108 16.81 2.94 9.84
N PRO A 109 15.55 3.19 10.21
CA PRO A 109 14.40 2.59 9.53
C PRO A 109 14.47 2.81 8.01
N GLY A 110 14.30 1.75 7.22
CA GLY A 110 14.32 1.81 5.75
C GLY A 110 15.65 2.12 5.09
N GLU A 111 16.75 2.27 5.84
CA GLU A 111 18.03 2.76 5.28
C GLU A 111 18.64 1.85 4.21
N PHE A 112 18.50 0.54 4.30
CA PHE A 112 18.97 -0.36 3.24
C PHE A 112 18.20 -0.13 1.92
N THR A 113 16.89 0.08 1.98
CA THR A 113 16.07 0.37 0.80
C THR A 113 16.34 1.79 0.27
N GLN A 114 16.57 2.75 1.16
CA GLN A 114 16.99 4.10 0.79
C GLN A 114 18.31 4.09 0.02
N ARG A 115 19.30 3.33 0.50
CA ARG A 115 20.60 3.15 -0.21
C ARG A 115 20.41 2.46 -1.56
N ALA A 116 19.51 1.46 -1.64
CA ALA A 116 19.17 0.82 -2.90
C ALA A 116 18.59 1.81 -3.91
N PHE A 117 17.69 2.69 -3.48
CA PHE A 117 17.13 3.77 -4.29
C PHE A 117 18.22 4.77 -4.72
N LEU A 118 19.02 5.30 -3.78
CA LEU A 118 20.10 6.26 -4.07
C LEU A 118 21.17 5.69 -5.02
N ASN A 119 21.43 4.40 -4.95
CA ASN A 119 22.36 3.69 -5.84
C ASN A 119 21.69 3.23 -7.16
N GLY A 120 20.47 3.66 -7.46
CA GLY A 120 19.78 3.37 -8.71
C GLY A 120 19.37 1.91 -8.91
N ARG A 121 19.30 1.10 -7.81
CA ARG A 121 18.87 -0.30 -7.87
C ARG A 121 17.36 -0.44 -8.08
N MET A 122 16.61 0.55 -7.65
CA MET A 122 15.16 0.66 -7.79
C MET A 122 14.74 2.13 -7.82
N ASP A 123 13.58 2.42 -8.37
CA ASP A 123 12.94 3.72 -8.27
C ASP A 123 12.14 3.85 -6.95
N LEU A 124 11.64 5.06 -6.65
CA LEU A 124 10.94 5.33 -5.41
C LEU A 124 9.63 4.52 -5.31
N SER A 125 8.92 4.30 -6.42
CA SER A 125 7.70 3.51 -6.43
C SER A 125 7.97 2.02 -6.14
N GLN A 126 9.10 1.50 -6.58
CA GLN A 126 9.57 0.15 -6.26
C GLN A 126 10.01 0.03 -4.80
N ALA A 127 10.64 1.09 -4.24
CA ALA A 127 10.98 1.14 -2.83
C ALA A 127 9.73 1.08 -1.94
N GLU A 128 8.69 1.86 -2.25
CA GLU A 128 7.39 1.77 -1.56
C GLU A 128 6.78 0.36 -1.66
N ALA A 129 6.90 -0.28 -2.83
CA ALA A 129 6.38 -1.63 -3.05
C ALA A 129 7.04 -2.70 -2.17
N VAL A 130 8.26 -2.49 -1.68
CA VAL A 130 8.90 -3.38 -0.69
C VAL A 130 8.06 -3.45 0.58
N MET A 131 7.58 -2.30 1.07
CA MET A 131 6.73 -2.25 2.27
C MET A 131 5.33 -2.80 1.99
N ASP A 132 4.74 -2.46 0.84
CA ASP A 132 3.45 -3.02 0.42
C ASP A 132 3.51 -4.56 0.37
N LEU A 133 4.63 -5.13 -0.11
CA LEU A 133 4.86 -6.57 -0.16
C LEU A 133 4.93 -7.22 1.23
N ILE A 134 5.62 -6.57 2.17
CA ILE A 134 5.76 -7.06 3.56
C ILE A 134 4.42 -7.02 4.29
N HIS A 135 3.61 -5.99 4.05
CA HIS A 135 2.33 -5.78 4.72
C HIS A 135 1.13 -6.37 3.97
N ALA A 136 1.34 -6.95 2.77
CA ALA A 136 0.25 -7.55 1.99
C ALA A 136 -0.46 -8.66 2.79
N ARG A 137 -1.79 -8.54 2.93
CA ARG A 137 -2.61 -9.47 3.71
C ARG A 137 -3.60 -10.27 2.87
N GLY A 138 -3.63 -10.06 1.55
CA GLY A 138 -4.51 -10.77 0.62
C GLY A 138 -3.81 -11.03 -0.70
N GLU A 139 -4.29 -12.00 -1.48
CA GLU A 139 -3.69 -12.39 -2.75
C GLU A 139 -3.61 -11.22 -3.74
N ARG A 140 -4.64 -10.37 -3.79
CA ARG A 140 -4.68 -9.19 -4.66
C ARG A 140 -3.65 -8.14 -4.25
N ALA A 141 -3.51 -7.89 -2.94
CA ALA A 141 -2.49 -6.97 -2.41
C ALA A 141 -1.07 -7.49 -2.72
N LEU A 142 -0.84 -8.78 -2.50
CA LEU A 142 0.43 -9.44 -2.81
C LEU A 142 0.76 -9.35 -4.30
N ALA A 143 -0.21 -9.61 -5.18
CA ALA A 143 -0.03 -9.53 -6.62
C ALA A 143 0.30 -8.10 -7.08
N ALA A 144 -0.43 -7.09 -6.59
CA ALA A 144 -0.18 -5.69 -6.91
C ALA A 144 1.21 -5.23 -6.43
N ALA A 145 1.59 -5.55 -5.18
CA ALA A 145 2.90 -5.21 -4.63
C ALA A 145 4.04 -5.86 -5.44
N ASN A 146 3.89 -7.12 -5.85
CA ASN A 146 4.87 -7.79 -6.72
C ASN A 146 4.99 -7.13 -8.10
N GLN A 147 3.88 -6.73 -8.72
CA GLN A 147 3.90 -6.05 -10.01
C GLN A 147 4.56 -4.67 -9.88
N GLN A 148 4.23 -3.93 -8.81
CA GLN A 148 4.83 -2.64 -8.52
C GLN A 148 6.34 -2.75 -8.27
N LEU A 149 6.79 -3.74 -7.48
CA LEU A 149 8.21 -4.01 -7.26
C LEU A 149 8.97 -4.33 -8.57
N ARG A 150 8.27 -4.91 -9.56
CA ARG A 150 8.78 -5.12 -10.92
C ARG A 150 8.65 -3.90 -11.84
N GLY A 151 8.30 -2.72 -11.31
CA GLY A 151 8.25 -1.46 -12.03
C GLY A 151 6.98 -1.25 -12.85
N ALA A 152 5.84 -1.83 -12.48
CA ALA A 152 4.58 -1.65 -13.21
C ALA A 152 4.21 -0.16 -13.35
N LEU A 153 4.28 0.61 -12.25
CA LEU A 153 3.98 2.05 -12.30
C LEU A 153 4.93 2.81 -13.22
N GLY A 154 6.23 2.51 -13.16
CA GLY A 154 7.23 3.13 -14.05
C GLY A 154 6.93 2.89 -15.52
N ARG A 155 6.49 1.68 -15.91
CA ARG A 155 6.08 1.38 -17.29
C ARG A 155 4.89 2.22 -17.77
N HIS A 156 3.95 2.54 -16.88
CA HIS A 156 2.80 3.40 -17.20
C HIS A 156 3.15 4.89 -17.19
N LEU A 157 4.12 5.31 -16.36
CA LEU A 157 4.56 6.71 -16.28
C LEU A 157 5.48 7.11 -17.44
N SER A 158 6.37 6.20 -17.90
CA SER A 158 7.33 6.53 -18.96
C SER A 158 6.69 7.09 -20.24
N PRO A 159 5.61 6.48 -20.80
CA PRO A 159 4.95 7.05 -21.98
C PRO A 159 4.31 8.42 -21.74
N LEU A 160 3.88 8.71 -20.50
CA LEU A 160 3.34 10.03 -20.12
C LEU A 160 4.44 11.09 -20.09
N VAL A 161 5.57 10.76 -19.45
CA VAL A 161 6.75 11.63 -19.40
C VAL A 161 7.28 11.89 -20.81
N ASP A 162 7.47 10.84 -21.60
CA ASP A 162 7.95 10.96 -22.99
C ASP A 162 6.99 11.79 -23.86
N GLY A 163 5.68 11.62 -23.67
CA GLY A 163 4.67 12.40 -24.36
C GLY A 163 4.73 13.88 -23.99
N VAL A 164 4.82 14.21 -22.68
CA VAL A 164 4.94 15.63 -22.26
C VAL A 164 6.25 16.24 -22.73
N LEU A 165 7.37 15.50 -22.68
CA LEU A 165 8.65 15.94 -23.23
C LEU A 165 8.55 16.25 -24.73
N GLY A 166 7.85 15.39 -25.50
CA GLY A 166 7.64 15.61 -26.93
C GLY A 166 6.82 16.88 -27.22
N VAL A 167 5.78 17.15 -26.42
CA VAL A 167 4.99 18.38 -26.52
C VAL A 167 5.85 19.58 -26.13
N LEU A 168 6.58 19.50 -25.00
CA LEU A 168 7.43 20.58 -24.50
C LEU A 168 8.51 20.96 -25.51
N ALA A 169 9.20 19.97 -26.09
CA ALA A 169 10.25 20.25 -27.09
C ALA A 169 9.72 21.00 -28.33
N ARG A 170 8.49 20.70 -28.77
CA ARG A 170 7.86 21.44 -29.87
C ARG A 170 7.48 22.87 -29.44
N VAL A 171 6.95 23.03 -28.22
CA VAL A 171 6.62 24.37 -27.70
C VAL A 171 7.88 25.22 -27.53
N GLU A 172 8.96 24.66 -27.02
CA GLU A 172 10.26 25.36 -26.86
C GLU A 172 10.86 25.78 -28.21
N ALA A 173 10.69 24.97 -29.27
CA ALA A 173 11.12 25.35 -30.61
C ALA A 173 10.44 26.64 -31.11
N TYR A 174 9.14 26.82 -30.79
CA TYR A 174 8.44 28.10 -31.12
C TYR A 174 8.84 29.28 -30.23
N ILE A 175 9.32 29.03 -29.00
CA ILE A 175 9.89 30.08 -28.15
C ILE A 175 11.24 30.55 -28.70
N ASP A 176 12.06 29.60 -29.16
CA ASP A 176 13.41 29.88 -29.69
C ASP A 176 13.37 30.57 -31.08
N PHE A 177 12.30 30.33 -31.86
CA PHE A 177 12.10 30.91 -33.19
C PHE A 177 10.81 31.74 -33.25
N PRO A 178 10.75 32.91 -32.57
CA PRO A 178 9.52 33.69 -32.41
C PRO A 178 8.99 34.31 -33.70
N GLU A 179 9.78 34.30 -34.79
CA GLU A 179 9.31 34.75 -36.09
C GLU A 179 8.43 33.71 -36.82
N GLU A 180 8.38 32.49 -36.30
CA GLU A 180 7.53 31.40 -36.78
C GLU A 180 6.32 31.24 -35.86
N ASP A 181 5.15 31.75 -36.25
CA ASP A 181 3.90 31.51 -35.54
C ASP A 181 3.56 30.02 -35.51
N LEU A 182 3.03 29.53 -34.41
CA LEU A 182 2.54 28.15 -34.28
C LEU A 182 1.45 27.87 -35.32
N PRO A 183 1.72 27.01 -36.35
CA PRO A 183 0.73 26.72 -37.40
C PRO A 183 -0.55 26.11 -36.80
N PRO A 184 -1.73 26.36 -37.39
CA PRO A 184 -3.00 25.80 -36.92
C PRO A 184 -3.00 24.26 -36.87
N GLU A 185 -2.32 23.60 -37.80
CA GLU A 185 -2.19 22.13 -37.84
C GLU A 185 -1.40 21.59 -36.67
N ASP A 186 -0.28 22.20 -36.30
CA ASP A 186 0.54 21.83 -35.17
C ASP A 186 -0.19 22.07 -33.86
N ARG A 187 -0.94 23.18 -33.77
CA ARG A 187 -1.80 23.45 -32.61
C ARG A 187 -2.86 22.39 -32.43
N ALA A 188 -3.54 21.96 -33.49
CA ALA A 188 -4.52 20.90 -33.42
C ALA A 188 -3.92 19.56 -32.93
N GLN A 189 -2.70 19.24 -33.40
CA GLN A 189 -1.98 18.06 -32.92
C GLN A 189 -1.60 18.15 -31.45
N LEU A 190 -1.09 19.29 -31.00
CA LEU A 190 -0.77 19.52 -29.58
C LEU A 190 -2.01 19.37 -28.68
N VAL A 191 -3.17 19.87 -29.11
CA VAL A 191 -4.44 19.66 -28.39
C VAL A 191 -4.78 18.19 -28.25
N VAL A 192 -4.70 17.42 -29.32
CA VAL A 192 -4.98 15.96 -29.31
C VAL A 192 -4.02 15.22 -28.37
N GLU A 193 -2.73 15.58 -28.41
CA GLU A 193 -1.74 14.96 -27.54
C GLU A 193 -1.96 15.31 -26.06
N LEU A 194 -2.26 16.58 -25.73
CA LEU A 194 -2.57 17.00 -24.36
C LEU A 194 -3.85 16.33 -23.85
N ASP A 195 -4.90 16.24 -24.67
CA ASP A 195 -6.15 15.55 -24.31
C ASP A 195 -5.88 14.04 -24.05
N ARG A 196 -5.03 13.39 -24.83
CA ARG A 196 -4.59 12.01 -24.61
C ARG A 196 -3.83 11.87 -23.30
N LEU A 197 -2.80 12.69 -23.06
CA LEU A 197 -1.98 12.65 -21.85
C LEU A 197 -2.83 12.88 -20.59
N GLN A 198 -3.78 13.80 -20.66
CA GLN A 198 -4.72 14.06 -19.56
C GLN A 198 -5.65 12.86 -19.31
N ALA A 199 -6.16 12.20 -20.36
CA ALA A 199 -6.99 11.03 -20.23
C ALA A 199 -6.21 9.84 -19.63
N ASP A 200 -4.98 9.61 -20.09
CA ASP A 200 -4.11 8.54 -19.59
C ASP A 200 -3.73 8.77 -18.12
N THR A 201 -3.40 10.01 -17.75
CA THR A 201 -3.16 10.40 -16.34
C THR A 201 -4.39 10.19 -15.47
N SER A 202 -5.57 10.54 -15.99
CA SER A 202 -6.84 10.36 -15.28
C SER A 202 -7.17 8.89 -15.06
N ARG A 203 -6.82 8.02 -16.02
CA ARG A 203 -6.99 6.55 -15.85
C ARG A 203 -6.11 6.00 -14.73
N LEU A 204 -4.84 6.41 -14.66
CA LEU A 204 -3.97 6.03 -13.54
C LEU A 204 -4.51 6.56 -12.20
N LEU A 205 -4.91 7.83 -12.16
CA LEU A 205 -5.45 8.43 -10.95
C LEU A 205 -6.71 7.72 -10.45
N ALA A 206 -7.56 7.21 -11.34
CA ALA A 206 -8.77 6.48 -10.99
C ALA A 206 -8.48 5.17 -10.21
N THR A 207 -7.27 4.61 -10.30
CA THR A 207 -6.88 3.42 -9.54
C THR A 207 -6.50 3.71 -8.09
N SER A 208 -6.41 4.97 -7.67
CA SER A 208 -5.91 5.36 -6.34
C SER A 208 -6.78 4.82 -5.20
N HIS A 209 -8.10 4.84 -5.36
CA HIS A 209 -9.03 4.31 -4.37
C HIS A 209 -8.86 2.80 -4.19
N TYR A 210 -8.74 2.06 -5.30
CA TYR A 210 -8.47 0.63 -5.25
C TYR A 210 -7.08 0.32 -4.65
N GLY A 211 -6.07 1.14 -4.93
CA GLY A 211 -4.75 1.06 -4.30
C GLY A 211 -4.80 1.21 -2.78
N ALA A 212 -5.64 2.11 -2.26
CA ALA A 212 -5.88 2.24 -0.83
C ALA A 212 -6.54 0.99 -0.24
N MET A 213 -7.57 0.45 -0.92
CA MET A 213 -8.23 -0.81 -0.50
C MET A 213 -7.27 -2.00 -0.46
N LEU A 214 -6.31 -2.09 -1.38
CA LEU A 214 -5.30 -3.15 -1.39
C LEU A 214 -4.36 -3.07 -0.18
N ARG A 215 -3.95 -1.87 0.23
CA ARG A 215 -3.05 -1.65 1.38
C ARG A 215 -3.76 -1.76 2.72
N ASP A 216 -4.86 -1.03 2.87
CA ASP A 216 -5.55 -0.88 4.16
C ASP A 216 -6.60 -1.97 4.40
N GLY A 217 -7.00 -2.67 3.34
CA GLY A 217 -8.17 -3.54 3.31
C GLY A 217 -9.45 -2.78 2.94
N ILE A 218 -10.43 -3.51 2.41
CA ILE A 218 -11.73 -2.97 2.05
C ILE A 218 -12.49 -2.59 3.34
N LYS A 219 -12.72 -1.31 3.55
CA LYS A 219 -13.44 -0.80 4.73
C LYS A 219 -14.88 -1.26 4.70
N THR A 220 -15.22 -2.22 5.56
CA THR A 220 -16.55 -2.82 5.65
C THR A 220 -17.21 -2.47 6.97
N VAL A 221 -18.31 -1.74 6.92
CA VAL A 221 -19.07 -1.33 8.10
C VAL A 221 -20.29 -2.23 8.30
N ILE A 222 -20.48 -2.74 9.53
CA ILE A 222 -21.64 -3.56 9.88
C ILE A 222 -22.66 -2.68 10.60
N LEU A 223 -23.82 -2.49 9.99
CA LEU A 223 -24.92 -1.69 10.50
C LEU A 223 -26.13 -2.56 10.86
N GLY A 224 -27.02 -2.05 11.68
CA GLY A 224 -28.31 -2.69 11.97
C GLY A 224 -28.80 -2.43 13.40
N PRO A 225 -30.06 -2.79 13.70
CA PRO A 225 -30.66 -2.62 15.01
C PRO A 225 -29.88 -3.32 16.14
N THR A 226 -30.15 -2.92 17.37
CA THR A 226 -29.69 -3.67 18.55
C THR A 226 -30.23 -5.09 18.50
N ASN A 227 -29.44 -6.07 18.93
CA ASN A 227 -29.76 -7.50 18.94
C ASN A 227 -30.03 -8.18 17.59
N ALA A 228 -29.76 -7.52 16.46
CA ALA A 228 -29.80 -8.16 15.14
C ALA A 228 -28.72 -9.25 14.93
N GLY A 229 -27.74 -9.34 15.85
CA GLY A 229 -26.68 -10.33 15.80
C GLY A 229 -25.45 -9.88 15.02
N LYS A 230 -25.17 -8.57 14.98
CA LYS A 230 -23.98 -7.98 14.32
C LYS A 230 -22.67 -8.59 14.83
N SER A 231 -22.44 -8.57 16.14
CA SER A 231 -21.24 -9.13 16.76
C SER A 231 -21.15 -10.66 16.59
N SER A 232 -22.30 -11.36 16.54
CA SER A 232 -22.31 -12.81 16.26
C SER A 232 -21.92 -13.08 14.80
N LEU A 233 -22.39 -12.25 13.86
CA LEU A 233 -21.99 -12.34 12.45
C LEU A 233 -20.51 -11.99 12.27
N LEU A 234 -20.02 -10.93 12.92
CA LEU A 234 -18.60 -10.55 12.94
C LEU A 234 -17.75 -11.73 13.42
N ASN A 235 -18.05 -12.29 14.61
CA ASN A 235 -17.30 -13.41 15.16
C ASN A 235 -17.34 -14.65 14.27
N ARG A 236 -18.45 -14.85 13.55
CA ARG A 236 -18.60 -15.97 12.63
C ARG A 236 -17.75 -15.79 11.38
N LEU A 237 -17.70 -14.57 10.82
CA LEU A 237 -16.85 -14.23 9.68
C LEU A 237 -15.37 -14.34 10.06
N VAL A 238 -14.97 -13.82 11.23
CA VAL A 238 -13.59 -13.93 11.77
C VAL A 238 -13.19 -15.39 12.01
N GLY A 239 -14.09 -16.24 12.49
CA GLY A 239 -13.81 -17.65 12.79
C GLY A 239 -13.88 -18.58 11.57
N HIS A 240 -14.52 -18.18 10.47
CA HIS A 240 -14.70 -18.98 9.27
C HIS A 240 -13.48 -18.98 8.36
N ASP A 241 -12.92 -17.81 8.10
CA ASP A 241 -11.68 -17.64 7.36
C ASP A 241 -10.59 -17.31 8.39
N ARG A 242 -9.65 -18.22 8.62
CA ARG A 242 -8.58 -18.04 9.61
C ARG A 242 -7.95 -16.66 9.46
N ALA A 243 -8.36 -15.75 10.35
CA ALA A 243 -7.74 -14.45 10.46
C ALA A 243 -6.24 -14.67 10.72
N LEU A 244 -5.41 -14.19 9.82
CA LEU A 244 -4.01 -13.90 10.14
C LEU A 244 -4.04 -12.67 11.08
N VAL A 245 -4.48 -12.89 12.32
CA VAL A 245 -4.45 -11.87 13.36
C VAL A 245 -3.00 -11.75 13.77
N SER A 246 -2.31 -10.73 13.25
CA SER A 246 -1.11 -10.22 13.88
C SER A 246 -1.57 -9.24 14.97
N PRO A 247 -1.30 -9.48 16.25
CA PRO A 247 -1.52 -8.49 17.29
C PRO A 247 -0.47 -7.40 17.12
N GLU A 248 -0.79 -6.31 16.41
CA GLU A 248 -0.02 -5.08 16.54
C GLU A 248 -0.33 -4.48 17.91
N PRO A 249 0.65 -4.37 18.84
CA PRO A 249 0.44 -3.70 20.11
C PRO A 249 0.31 -2.18 19.86
N GLY A 250 -0.86 -1.60 20.08
CA GLY A 250 -0.94 -0.14 20.10
C GLY A 250 -2.26 0.55 19.82
N THR A 251 -3.33 -0.14 19.44
CA THR A 251 -4.61 0.52 19.11
C THR A 251 -5.80 0.04 19.94
N THR A 252 -5.60 -0.06 21.25
CA THR A 252 -6.71 -0.25 22.17
C THR A 252 -7.15 1.08 22.74
N ARG A 253 -8.12 1.72 22.12
CA ARG A 253 -9.14 2.59 22.72
C ARG A 253 -10.12 3.00 21.63
N ASP A 254 -11.33 2.49 21.72
CA ASP A 254 -12.64 2.96 21.26
C ASP A 254 -13.43 2.12 20.24
N PHE A 255 -12.88 1.18 19.44
CA PHE A 255 -13.74 0.36 18.55
C PHE A 255 -13.11 -1.00 18.24
N ILE A 256 -13.96 -2.03 18.08
CA ILE A 256 -13.52 -3.35 17.60
C ILE A 256 -13.36 -3.22 16.08
N GLU A 257 -12.11 -3.15 15.65
CA GLU A 257 -11.72 -3.22 14.27
C GLU A 257 -11.03 -4.55 14.04
N GLU A 258 -11.61 -5.40 13.19
CA GLU A 258 -11.06 -6.71 12.87
C GLU A 258 -10.66 -6.78 11.40
N ARG A 259 -9.48 -7.33 11.14
CA ARG A 259 -8.99 -7.56 9.77
C ARG A 259 -9.05 -9.04 9.46
N ILE A 260 -9.78 -9.39 8.40
CA ILE A 260 -9.94 -10.78 7.93
C ILE A 260 -9.62 -10.85 6.43
N VAL A 261 -9.37 -12.06 5.97
CA VAL A 261 -9.21 -12.33 4.53
C VAL A 261 -10.43 -13.10 4.05
N ILE A 262 -11.16 -12.55 3.07
CA ILE A 262 -12.29 -13.21 2.42
C ILE A 262 -11.95 -13.41 0.94
N GLY A 263 -11.75 -14.64 0.52
CA GLY A 263 -11.23 -14.94 -0.82
C GLY A 263 -9.87 -14.26 -1.06
N PRO A 264 -9.66 -13.56 -2.17
CA PRO A 264 -8.40 -12.89 -2.47
C PRO A 264 -8.23 -11.52 -1.82
N HIS A 265 -9.23 -11.04 -1.04
CA HIS A 265 -9.31 -9.68 -0.52
C HIS A 265 -9.05 -9.62 0.99
N ALA A 266 -8.32 -8.57 1.41
CA ALA A 266 -8.26 -8.16 2.82
C ALA A 266 -9.49 -7.28 3.11
N ILE A 267 -10.27 -7.65 4.13
CA ILE A 267 -11.46 -6.93 4.58
C ILE A 267 -11.18 -6.36 5.97
N ARG A 268 -11.46 -5.08 6.14
CA ARG A 268 -11.37 -4.36 7.41
C ARG A 268 -12.77 -4.16 7.96
N LEU A 269 -13.18 -5.02 8.88
CA LEU A 269 -14.50 -4.99 9.50
C LEU A 269 -14.51 -3.98 10.65
N ILE A 270 -15.46 -3.06 10.59
CA ILE A 270 -15.69 -2.05 11.63
C ILE A 270 -17.07 -2.32 12.22
N ASP A 271 -17.10 -2.78 13.48
CA ASP A 271 -18.36 -2.93 14.21
C ASP A 271 -18.85 -1.57 14.67
N THR A 272 -20.12 -1.29 14.45
CA THR A 272 -20.77 -0.05 14.90
C THR A 272 -21.76 -0.33 16.01
N ALA A 273 -21.93 0.65 16.92
CA ALA A 273 -22.99 0.60 17.90
C ALA A 273 -24.34 0.44 17.20
N GLY A 274 -25.24 -0.38 17.77
CA GLY A 274 -26.56 -0.66 17.18
C GLY A 274 -27.38 0.59 16.92
N LEU A 275 -28.06 0.64 15.78
CA LEU A 275 -29.03 1.69 15.47
C LEU A 275 -30.27 1.54 16.35
N ASN A 276 -30.49 2.48 17.28
CA ASN A 276 -31.67 2.54 18.13
C ASN A 276 -32.66 3.57 17.55
N PRO A 277 -33.93 3.22 17.29
CA PRO A 277 -34.91 4.17 16.75
C PRO A 277 -35.25 5.32 17.73
N ASN A 278 -34.99 5.16 19.05
CA ASN A 278 -35.22 6.20 20.07
C ASN A 278 -33.96 6.43 20.91
N PRO A 279 -32.94 7.08 20.37
CA PRO A 279 -31.65 7.19 21.02
C PRO A 279 -31.64 8.25 22.14
N GLY A 280 -31.01 7.93 23.29
CA GLY A 280 -30.60 8.90 24.30
C GLY A 280 -29.52 9.85 23.79
N ALA A 281 -29.14 10.86 24.58
CA ALA A 281 -28.15 11.87 24.14
C ALA A 281 -26.77 11.26 23.77
N ILE A 282 -26.31 10.26 24.48
CA ILE A 282 -25.05 9.54 24.21
C ILE A 282 -25.17 8.65 22.97
N GLU A 283 -26.33 8.01 22.77
CA GLU A 283 -26.61 7.18 21.59
C GLU A 283 -26.72 8.00 20.30
N ARG A 284 -27.17 9.28 20.36
CA ARG A 284 -27.18 10.18 19.19
C ARG A 284 -25.77 10.46 18.66
N MET A 285 -24.80 10.69 19.56
CA MET A 285 -23.40 10.86 19.15
C MET A 285 -22.86 9.58 18.50
N GLY A 286 -23.24 8.39 19.02
CA GLY A 286 -22.89 7.11 18.41
C GLY A 286 -23.49 6.91 17.03
N ILE A 287 -24.72 7.40 16.77
CA ILE A 287 -25.40 7.34 15.48
C ILE A 287 -24.74 8.28 14.46
N GLU A 288 -24.39 9.52 14.84
CA GLU A 288 -23.66 10.46 13.96
C GLU A 288 -22.30 9.89 13.53
N GLN A 289 -21.56 9.28 14.47
CA GLN A 289 -20.32 8.59 14.14
C GLN A 289 -20.54 7.40 13.21
N THR A 290 -21.64 6.66 13.38
CA THR A 290 -22.02 5.55 12.52
C THR A 290 -22.30 6.03 11.09
N PHE A 291 -22.96 7.18 10.91
CA PHE A 291 -23.21 7.77 9.57
C PHE A 291 -21.91 8.22 8.90
N GLY A 292 -21.01 8.87 9.65
CA GLY A 292 -19.69 9.25 9.14
C GLY A 292 -18.92 8.02 8.61
N ARG A 293 -18.93 6.93 9.36
CA ARG A 293 -18.26 5.67 8.95
C ARG A 293 -18.94 5.01 7.75
N ALA A 294 -20.26 4.99 7.70
CA ALA A 294 -21.00 4.47 6.55
C ALA A 294 -20.72 5.26 5.27
N ALA A 295 -20.53 6.57 5.39
CA ALA A 295 -20.13 7.41 4.26
C ALA A 295 -18.74 7.06 3.74
N GLU A 296 -17.78 6.81 4.65
CA GLU A 296 -16.39 6.45 4.33
C GLU A 296 -16.18 4.97 4.00
N ALA A 297 -17.17 4.10 4.26
CA ALA A 297 -17.07 2.68 4.00
C ALA A 297 -17.05 2.39 2.50
N ASP A 298 -16.29 1.38 2.10
CA ASP A 298 -16.31 0.81 0.75
C ASP A 298 -17.46 -0.18 0.60
N LEU A 299 -17.77 -0.93 1.67
CA LEU A 299 -18.85 -1.91 1.74
C LEU A 299 -19.67 -1.73 3.02
N ILE A 300 -20.99 -1.87 2.92
CA ILE A 300 -21.92 -1.78 4.03
C ILE A 300 -22.70 -3.10 4.16
N LEU A 301 -22.59 -3.76 5.32
CA LEU A 301 -23.40 -4.92 5.68
C LEU A 301 -24.55 -4.45 6.61
N ILE A 302 -25.79 -4.52 6.14
CA ILE A 302 -26.97 -4.15 6.93
C ILE A 302 -27.55 -5.41 7.54
N VAL A 303 -27.29 -5.65 8.83
CA VAL A 303 -27.76 -6.85 9.53
C VAL A 303 -29.11 -6.62 10.16
N MET A 304 -30.09 -7.43 9.78
CA MET A 304 -31.47 -7.42 10.29
C MET A 304 -31.81 -8.78 10.91
N ASP A 305 -32.72 -8.78 11.88
CA ASP A 305 -33.26 -10.00 12.46
C ASP A 305 -34.39 -10.53 11.58
N ALA A 306 -34.22 -11.73 11.00
CA ALA A 306 -35.19 -12.34 10.12
C ALA A 306 -36.51 -12.68 10.83
N SER A 307 -36.51 -12.84 12.15
CA SER A 307 -37.69 -13.15 12.97
C SER A 307 -38.57 -11.94 13.29
N LEU A 308 -38.09 -10.72 12.97
CA LEU A 308 -38.76 -9.48 13.27
C LEU A 308 -39.18 -8.72 12.00
N PRO A 309 -40.24 -7.88 12.04
CA PRO A 309 -40.52 -6.97 10.94
C PRO A 309 -39.31 -6.08 10.64
N SER A 310 -39.04 -5.87 9.35
CA SER A 310 -37.94 -5.00 8.94
C SER A 310 -38.12 -3.58 9.49
N PRO A 311 -37.15 -3.06 10.27
CA PRO A 311 -37.26 -1.71 10.82
C PRO A 311 -37.09 -0.68 9.71
N THR A 312 -37.66 0.49 9.89
CA THR A 312 -37.40 1.65 9.03
C THR A 312 -35.98 2.13 9.29
N LEU A 313 -35.17 2.16 8.24
CA LEU A 313 -33.81 2.71 8.31
C LEU A 313 -33.88 4.25 8.36
N PRO A 314 -32.93 4.91 9.05
CA PRO A 314 -32.80 6.36 9.02
C PRO A 314 -32.69 6.90 7.60
N ALA A 315 -33.37 8.01 7.30
CA ALA A 315 -33.40 8.59 5.96
C ALA A 315 -32.01 8.99 5.45
N GLU A 316 -31.11 9.35 6.36
CA GLU A 316 -29.72 9.75 6.09
C GLU A 316 -28.85 8.58 5.59
N LEU A 317 -29.21 7.33 5.90
CA LEU A 317 -28.52 6.14 5.40
C LEU A 317 -28.95 5.76 3.98
N LEU A 318 -30.18 6.04 3.59
CA LEU A 318 -30.74 5.56 2.32
C LEU A 318 -29.92 5.95 1.08
N PRO A 319 -29.34 7.16 0.98
CA PRO A 319 -28.48 7.53 -0.15
C PRO A 319 -27.17 6.73 -0.23
N LEU A 320 -26.70 6.18 0.90
CA LEU A 320 -25.46 5.41 0.99
C LEU A 320 -25.65 3.93 0.62
N LEU A 321 -26.91 3.45 0.60
CA LEU A 321 -27.25 2.05 0.39
C LEU A 321 -27.51 1.78 -1.09
N THR A 322 -26.46 1.74 -1.87
CA THR A 322 -26.54 1.40 -3.30
C THR A 322 -26.29 -0.10 -3.54
N ALA A 323 -26.65 -0.59 -4.72
CA ALA A 323 -26.42 -1.98 -5.09
C ALA A 323 -24.94 -2.35 -5.18
N GLU A 324 -24.09 -1.35 -5.46
CA GLU A 324 -22.65 -1.50 -5.61
C GLU A 324 -21.89 -1.42 -4.27
N LYS A 325 -22.56 -0.93 -3.21
CA LYS A 325 -21.91 -0.62 -1.92
C LYS A 325 -22.51 -1.37 -0.74
N SER A 326 -23.71 -1.97 -0.87
CA SER A 326 -24.40 -2.52 0.29
C SER A 326 -24.98 -3.92 0.08
N ILE A 327 -24.92 -4.75 1.16
CA ILE A 327 -25.55 -6.05 1.27
C ILE A 327 -26.48 -6.03 2.49
N THR A 328 -27.75 -6.33 2.28
CA THR A 328 -28.72 -6.54 3.38
C THR A 328 -28.69 -8.00 3.81
N VAL A 329 -28.34 -8.23 5.07
CA VAL A 329 -28.16 -9.57 5.66
C VAL A 329 -29.28 -9.83 6.68
N PHE A 330 -30.21 -10.70 6.36
CA PHE A 330 -31.19 -11.21 7.31
C PHE A 330 -30.57 -12.35 8.12
N ASN A 331 -30.21 -12.05 9.36
CA ASN A 331 -29.63 -13.01 10.30
C ASN A 331 -30.73 -13.76 11.07
N LYS A 332 -30.37 -14.87 11.74
CA LYS A 332 -31.23 -15.74 12.52
C LYS A 332 -32.26 -16.51 11.67
N LEU A 333 -31.85 -16.94 10.46
CA LEU A 333 -32.70 -17.79 9.62
C LEU A 333 -33.12 -19.08 10.29
N ASP A 334 -32.35 -19.58 11.25
CA ASP A 334 -32.67 -20.75 12.08
C ASP A 334 -34.00 -20.60 12.85
N LEU A 335 -34.49 -19.36 13.05
CA LEU A 335 -35.76 -19.09 13.75
C LEU A 335 -36.98 -19.00 12.83
N VAL A 336 -36.79 -18.78 11.50
CA VAL A 336 -37.90 -18.48 10.57
C VAL A 336 -37.99 -19.42 9.38
N GLY A 337 -37.10 -20.42 9.29
CA GLY A 337 -37.01 -21.29 8.11
C GLY A 337 -36.16 -20.70 6.98
N ASN A 338 -36.16 -21.37 5.81
CA ASN A 338 -35.13 -21.11 4.79
C ASN A 338 -35.35 -19.90 3.87
N ALA A 339 -36.45 -19.15 4.01
CA ALA A 339 -36.73 -18.00 3.14
C ALA A 339 -36.49 -16.68 3.88
N PRO A 340 -35.58 -15.82 3.39
CA PRO A 340 -35.45 -14.47 3.97
C PRO A 340 -36.74 -13.66 3.74
N PRO A 341 -37.08 -12.73 4.66
CA PRO A 341 -38.17 -11.81 4.43
C PRO A 341 -37.96 -10.98 3.16
N PRO A 342 -39.03 -10.41 2.55
CA PRO A 342 -38.91 -9.54 1.41
C PRO A 342 -37.99 -8.35 1.73
N ALA A 343 -37.11 -8.00 0.78
CA ALA A 343 -36.19 -6.89 0.93
C ALA A 343 -36.92 -5.58 1.26
N PRO A 344 -36.40 -4.77 2.19
CA PRO A 344 -36.86 -3.41 2.33
C PRO A 344 -36.67 -2.66 0.99
N ALA A 345 -37.52 -1.67 0.71
CA ALA A 345 -37.44 -0.88 -0.51
C ALA A 345 -36.02 -0.24 -0.62
N GLY A 346 -35.17 -0.81 -1.46
CA GLY A 346 -33.80 -0.39 -1.67
C GLY A 346 -33.12 -1.27 -2.72
N ARG A 347 -32.01 -0.81 -3.25
CA ARG A 347 -31.27 -1.47 -4.35
C ARG A 347 -30.18 -2.44 -3.86
N SER A 348 -30.07 -2.73 -2.56
CA SER A 348 -29.04 -3.62 -2.00
C SER A 348 -29.29 -5.10 -2.32
N LEU A 349 -28.22 -5.87 -2.47
CA LEU A 349 -28.29 -7.33 -2.53
C LEU A 349 -28.80 -7.87 -1.19
N VAL A 350 -29.76 -8.82 -1.24
CA VAL A 350 -30.38 -9.39 -0.04
C VAL A 350 -29.93 -10.82 0.16
N MET A 351 -29.51 -11.16 1.38
CA MET A 351 -29.06 -12.48 1.76
C MET A 351 -29.59 -12.91 3.12
N GLY A 352 -29.87 -14.19 3.26
CA GLY A 352 -30.26 -14.78 4.54
C GLY A 352 -29.13 -15.60 5.13
N VAL A 353 -28.87 -15.43 6.44
CA VAL A 353 -27.84 -16.19 7.15
C VAL A 353 -28.33 -16.61 8.54
N SER A 354 -27.65 -17.59 9.13
CA SER A 354 -27.66 -17.83 10.57
C SER A 354 -26.23 -17.78 11.08
N ALA A 355 -25.88 -16.71 11.80
CA ALA A 355 -24.58 -16.61 12.45
C ALA A 355 -24.36 -17.72 13.50
N LEU A 356 -25.45 -18.27 14.08
CA LEU A 356 -25.40 -19.36 15.04
C LEU A 356 -25.03 -20.70 14.37
N THR A 357 -25.74 -21.08 13.32
CA THR A 357 -25.57 -22.41 12.67
C THR A 357 -24.52 -22.38 11.55
N GLY A 358 -24.22 -21.23 10.97
CA GLY A 358 -23.33 -21.06 9.82
C GLY A 358 -24.04 -21.14 8.47
N GLN A 359 -25.38 -21.33 8.45
CA GLN A 359 -26.16 -21.35 7.22
C GLN A 359 -26.05 -20.01 6.48
N GLY A 360 -25.86 -20.03 5.16
CA GLY A 360 -25.78 -18.85 4.30
C GLY A 360 -24.46 -18.04 4.41
N ILE A 361 -23.53 -18.43 5.27
CA ILE A 361 -22.27 -17.70 5.46
C ILE A 361 -21.36 -17.82 4.22
N ASN A 362 -21.28 -19.00 3.60
CA ASN A 362 -20.51 -19.20 2.37
C ASN A 362 -21.03 -18.32 1.22
N GLU A 363 -22.35 -18.25 1.08
CA GLU A 363 -23.00 -17.41 0.07
C GLU A 363 -22.76 -15.93 0.32
N LEU A 364 -22.76 -15.51 1.61
CA LEU A 364 -22.44 -14.14 2.00
C LEU A 364 -20.97 -13.80 1.69
N THR A 365 -20.03 -14.69 2.03
CA THR A 365 -18.62 -14.47 1.71
C THR A 365 -18.38 -14.39 0.20
N GLN A 366 -19.03 -15.23 -0.60
CA GLN A 366 -18.97 -15.13 -2.06
C GLN A 366 -19.58 -13.83 -2.59
N ALA A 367 -20.66 -13.32 -1.97
CA ALA A 367 -21.27 -12.05 -2.36
C ALA A 367 -20.32 -10.88 -2.05
N ILE A 368 -19.66 -10.91 -0.90
CA ILE A 368 -18.61 -9.94 -0.53
C ILE A 368 -17.48 -9.95 -1.55
N VAL A 369 -16.97 -11.14 -1.92
CA VAL A 369 -15.91 -11.28 -2.95
C VAL A 369 -16.34 -10.69 -4.29
N ARG A 370 -17.54 -11.05 -4.78
CA ARG A 370 -18.05 -10.50 -6.05
C ARG A 370 -18.16 -8.97 -6.02
N MET A 371 -18.60 -8.41 -4.89
CA MET A 371 -18.68 -6.94 -4.74
C MET A 371 -17.29 -6.32 -4.67
N ALA A 372 -16.37 -6.91 -3.93
CA ALA A 372 -14.97 -6.46 -3.86
C ALA A 372 -14.26 -6.50 -5.23
N ASP A 373 -14.56 -7.50 -6.06
CA ASP A 373 -14.02 -7.59 -7.43
C ASP A 373 -14.49 -6.44 -8.34
N THR A 374 -15.67 -5.83 -8.08
CA THR A 374 -16.16 -4.69 -8.86
C THR A 374 -15.37 -3.40 -8.60
N PHE A 375 -14.64 -3.31 -7.49
CA PHE A 375 -13.81 -2.14 -7.17
C PHE A 375 -12.51 -2.10 -7.97
N GLN A 376 -12.14 -3.22 -8.61
CA GLN A 376 -10.92 -3.30 -9.40
C GLN A 376 -11.04 -2.41 -10.64
N VAL A 377 -10.13 -1.44 -10.73
CA VAL A 377 -9.90 -0.65 -11.94
C VAL A 377 -8.61 -1.15 -12.58
N ALA A 378 -8.72 -1.81 -13.73
CA ALA A 378 -7.56 -2.28 -14.47
C ALA A 378 -6.96 -1.17 -15.33
N VAL A 379 -5.63 -1.08 -15.37
CA VAL A 379 -4.89 -0.25 -16.33
C VAL A 379 -4.05 -1.20 -17.19
N GLY A 380 -4.58 -1.55 -18.33
CA GLY A 380 -4.02 -2.64 -19.15
C GLY A 380 -4.10 -3.97 -18.41
N ASP A 381 -3.03 -4.78 -18.49
CA ASP A 381 -2.90 -6.07 -17.82
C ASP A 381 -2.30 -5.96 -16.40
N ASP A 382 -1.87 -4.76 -15.98
CA ASP A 382 -1.20 -4.52 -14.69
C ASP A 382 -2.20 -4.10 -13.59
N LEU A 383 -2.02 -4.68 -12.40
CA LEU A 383 -2.62 -4.20 -11.15
C LEU A 383 -1.71 -3.10 -10.58
N VAL A 384 -2.06 -1.85 -10.83
CA VAL A 384 -1.27 -0.70 -10.34
C VAL A 384 -1.89 -0.17 -9.05
N ALA A 385 -1.14 -0.24 -7.95
CA ALA A 385 -1.55 0.30 -6.66
C ALA A 385 -1.01 1.72 -6.48
N ILE A 386 -1.84 2.73 -6.75
CA ILE A 386 -1.48 4.14 -6.57
C ILE A 386 -1.57 4.51 -5.09
N SER A 387 -0.47 5.05 -4.51
CA SER A 387 -0.45 5.59 -3.14
C SER A 387 -1.07 7.00 -3.10
N ALA A 388 -1.36 7.50 -1.88
CA ALA A 388 -1.84 8.88 -1.71
C ALA A 388 -0.84 9.91 -2.28
N ARG A 389 0.47 9.67 -2.10
CA ARG A 389 1.55 10.49 -2.67
C ARG A 389 1.50 10.49 -4.21
N HIS A 390 1.36 9.28 -4.80
CA HIS A 390 1.22 9.16 -6.25
C HIS A 390 -0.05 9.84 -6.77
N ALA A 391 -1.17 9.71 -6.05
CA ALA A 391 -2.44 10.35 -6.43
C ALA A 391 -2.35 11.87 -6.40
N ASP A 392 -1.68 12.45 -5.39
CA ASP A 392 -1.42 13.89 -5.32
C ASP A 392 -0.58 14.37 -6.51
N ALA A 393 0.54 13.70 -6.78
CA ALA A 393 1.42 14.04 -7.89
C ALA A 393 0.71 13.90 -9.25
N LEU A 394 -0.03 12.82 -9.49
CA LEU A 394 -0.84 12.65 -10.71
C LEU A 394 -1.95 13.71 -10.81
N GLY A 395 -2.56 14.10 -9.69
CA GLY A 395 -3.55 15.18 -9.63
C GLY A 395 -2.96 16.52 -10.07
N ARG A 396 -1.77 16.86 -9.59
CA ARG A 396 -1.03 18.07 -9.99
C ARG A 396 -0.61 18.02 -11.46
N ALA A 397 -0.09 16.89 -11.93
CA ALA A 397 0.25 16.70 -13.34
C ALA A 397 -0.97 16.88 -14.24
N ARG A 398 -2.11 16.26 -13.89
CA ARG A 398 -3.36 16.41 -14.64
C ARG A 398 -3.85 17.85 -14.69
N SER A 399 -3.79 18.59 -13.56
CA SER A 399 -4.16 20.00 -13.50
C SER A 399 -3.26 20.84 -14.40
N ALA A 400 -1.94 20.64 -14.34
CA ALA A 400 -0.98 21.35 -15.17
C ALA A 400 -1.20 21.06 -16.68
N LEU A 401 -1.50 19.82 -17.07
CA LEU A 401 -1.86 19.48 -18.45
C LEU A 401 -3.15 20.17 -18.90
N GLN A 402 -4.14 20.28 -18.01
CA GLN A 402 -5.40 20.98 -18.29
C GLN A 402 -5.16 22.49 -18.49
N ASP A 403 -4.32 23.10 -17.64
CA ASP A 403 -3.95 24.51 -17.75
C ASP A 403 -3.20 24.79 -19.05
N ALA A 404 -2.22 23.92 -19.39
CA ALA A 404 -1.50 23.98 -20.66
C ALA A 404 -2.46 23.92 -21.87
N ARG A 405 -3.37 22.97 -21.84
CA ARG A 405 -4.38 22.81 -22.90
C ARG A 405 -5.30 24.04 -23.01
N SER A 406 -5.71 24.59 -21.87
CA SER A 406 -6.58 25.79 -21.83
C SER A 406 -5.86 27.01 -22.37
N LYS A 407 -4.59 27.22 -22.01
CA LYS A 407 -3.73 28.31 -22.53
C LYS A 407 -3.51 28.16 -24.05
N LEU A 408 -3.28 26.94 -24.52
CA LEU A 408 -3.16 26.68 -25.96
C LEU A 408 -4.44 27.04 -26.72
N ALA A 409 -5.64 26.74 -26.16
CA ALA A 409 -6.92 27.10 -26.76
C ALA A 409 -7.18 28.61 -26.76
N GLN A 410 -6.66 29.35 -25.78
CA GLN A 410 -6.82 30.80 -25.63
C GLN A 410 -5.75 31.62 -26.37
N ASN A 411 -4.85 30.99 -27.12
CA ASN A 411 -3.70 31.65 -27.75
C ASN A 411 -2.82 32.41 -26.76
N ALA A 412 -2.66 31.87 -25.54
CA ALA A 412 -1.76 32.46 -24.55
C ALA A 412 -0.29 32.34 -24.98
N PRO A 413 0.63 33.15 -24.42
CA PRO A 413 2.06 33.04 -24.71
C PRO A 413 2.60 31.63 -24.51
N THR A 414 3.45 31.16 -25.42
CA THR A 414 4.01 29.80 -25.44
C THR A 414 4.87 29.50 -24.22
N GLU A 415 5.48 30.51 -23.61
CA GLU A 415 6.27 30.37 -22.38
C GLU A 415 5.42 29.93 -21.19
N LEU A 416 4.15 30.38 -21.11
CA LEU A 416 3.22 29.94 -20.07
C LEU A 416 2.80 28.48 -20.24
N LEU A 417 2.65 28.04 -21.50
CA LEU A 417 2.39 26.65 -21.84
C LEU A 417 3.58 25.77 -21.45
N ALA A 418 4.81 26.19 -21.79
CA ALA A 418 6.03 25.48 -21.41
C ALA A 418 6.18 25.35 -19.89
N SER A 419 5.83 26.40 -19.14
CA SER A 419 5.85 26.37 -17.65
C SER A 419 4.91 25.32 -17.07
N ASP A 420 3.68 25.20 -17.62
CA ASP A 420 2.73 24.18 -17.14
C ASP A 420 3.22 22.76 -17.48
N LEU A 421 3.79 22.57 -18.67
CA LEU A 421 4.35 21.27 -19.09
C LEU A 421 5.52 20.84 -18.20
N ARG A 422 6.40 21.77 -17.80
CA ARG A 422 7.48 21.50 -16.83
C ARG A 422 6.90 21.13 -15.48
N THR A 423 5.86 21.83 -15.01
CA THR A 423 5.15 21.48 -13.77
C THR A 423 4.57 20.05 -13.81
N ALA A 424 4.02 19.64 -14.96
CA ALA A 424 3.53 18.26 -15.13
C ALA A 424 4.68 17.23 -15.07
N LEU A 425 5.84 17.53 -15.72
CA LEU A 425 7.03 16.67 -15.68
C LEU A 425 7.60 16.53 -14.27
N ASP A 426 7.69 17.66 -13.53
CA ASP A 426 8.17 17.65 -12.16
C ASP A 426 7.26 16.77 -11.27
N ALA A 427 5.94 16.89 -11.43
CA ALA A 427 4.98 16.07 -10.71
C ALA A 427 5.12 14.58 -11.03
N TYR A 428 5.33 14.17 -12.29
CA TYR A 428 5.63 12.79 -12.64
C TYR A 428 7.00 12.33 -12.08
N GLY A 429 7.99 13.24 -12.10
CA GLY A 429 9.33 13.00 -11.57
C GLY A 429 9.33 12.68 -10.08
N GLU A 430 8.46 13.32 -9.29
CA GLU A 430 8.30 13.05 -7.87
C GLU A 430 7.84 11.59 -7.59
N ILE A 431 7.03 10.99 -8.47
CA ILE A 431 6.57 9.61 -8.29
C ILE A 431 7.75 8.63 -8.38
N SER A 432 8.63 8.80 -9.36
CA SER A 432 9.80 7.95 -9.57
C SER A 432 11.01 8.33 -8.72
N GLY A 433 10.95 9.48 -8.00
CA GLY A 433 12.06 9.98 -7.19
C GLY A 433 13.15 10.69 -7.98
N LYS A 434 12.85 11.18 -9.19
CA LYS A 434 13.81 11.96 -10.00
C LYS A 434 13.95 13.42 -9.54
N VAL A 435 13.02 13.90 -8.70
CA VAL A 435 13.05 15.20 -8.08
C VAL A 435 13.55 15.05 -6.64
N ASP A 436 14.68 15.68 -6.35
CA ASP A 436 15.39 15.55 -5.09
C ASP A 436 14.69 16.36 -3.99
N ASN A 437 13.85 15.70 -3.20
CA ASN A 437 13.25 16.26 -1.99
C ASN A 437 13.68 15.40 -0.79
N GLU A 438 14.86 15.69 -0.22
CA GLU A 438 15.44 14.98 0.93
C GLU A 438 14.41 14.79 2.06
N ARG A 439 13.62 15.80 2.40
CA ARG A 439 12.62 15.71 3.47
C ARG A 439 11.51 14.72 3.17
N MET A 440 11.09 14.60 1.90
CA MET A 440 10.09 13.63 1.49
C MET A 440 10.65 12.20 1.58
N LEU A 441 11.89 12.01 1.17
CA LEU A 441 12.59 10.72 1.27
C LEU A 441 12.74 10.30 2.73
N ASP A 442 13.20 11.20 3.60
CA ASP A 442 13.35 10.92 5.03
C ASP A 442 12.01 10.52 5.68
N GLN A 443 10.92 11.22 5.40
CA GLN A 443 9.61 10.88 5.90
C GLN A 443 9.11 9.53 5.39
N LEU A 444 9.31 9.23 4.12
CA LEU A 444 8.92 7.96 3.52
C LEU A 444 9.66 6.80 4.19
N PHE A 445 10.99 6.87 4.26
CA PHE A 445 11.81 5.78 4.77
C PHE A 445 11.70 5.62 6.30
N ALA A 446 11.37 6.67 7.04
CA ALA A 446 11.09 6.57 8.49
C ALA A 446 9.90 5.64 8.83
N THR A 447 9.01 5.37 7.88
CA THR A 447 7.89 4.44 8.06
C THR A 447 8.26 2.97 7.83
N PHE A 448 9.47 2.69 7.37
CA PHE A 448 9.94 1.35 7.05
C PHE A 448 10.45 0.61 8.30
N CYS A 449 10.50 -0.71 8.23
CA CYS A 449 11.11 -1.53 9.26
C CYS A 449 12.63 -1.35 9.29
N ILE A 450 13.24 -1.42 10.49
CA ILE A 450 14.70 -1.49 10.65
C ILE A 450 15.17 -2.80 10.01
N GLY A 451 16.27 -2.74 9.25
CA GLY A 451 16.82 -3.90 8.53
C GLY A 451 16.32 -4.06 7.08
N LYS A 452 15.48 -3.12 6.63
CA LYS A 452 14.96 -3.03 5.25
C LYS A 452 15.41 -1.72 4.57
#